data_62c83eda30ab7c3eb85e35bfe1b21dfc
#
_entry.id   62c83eda30ab7c3eb85e35bfe1b21dfc
#
_cell.length_a   1.000
_cell.length_b   1.000
_cell.length_c   1.000
_cell.angle_alpha   90.00
_cell.angle_beta   90.00
_cell.angle_gamma   90.00
#
_symmetry.space_group_name_H-M   'P 1'
#
loop_
_entity.id
_entity.type
_entity.pdbx_description
1 polymer ?
#
loop_
_entity_poly.entity_id
_entity_poly.type
_entity_poly.pdbx_seq_one_letter_code
_entity_poly.pdbx_strand_id
1 'polypeptide(L)'
;WGIGNEVDLKYTNFKVWETIEELAQFIKDVDPNHPTMTVLAGMNSAKAFQIKENCPSVDVLGINAYGSIERTPINIRKFNWGKPYVVTEWGVNGPFEAKTTAWKAKREPPNGVKAAQRLRRYQELIENDVEQCLGSYCFLWGQKQESTATWHGMFVRDGCPTDAVDVMHYCWSGEWPENRAAS
;
A
#
# COMPACT_ATOMS: atom_id res chain seq x y z
N TRP A 1 11.48 5.59 10.55
CA TRP A 1 10.42 6.34 11.24
C TRP A 1 9.31 6.70 10.26
N GLY A 2 8.02 6.34 10.59
CA GLY A 2 6.85 6.70 9.80
C GLY A 2 6.21 7.99 10.31
N ILE A 3 6.14 9.00 9.45
CA ILE A 3 5.56 10.32 9.75
C ILE A 3 4.21 10.45 9.07
N GLY A 4 3.15 10.11 9.78
CA GLY A 4 1.77 10.18 9.29
C GLY A 4 1.40 9.07 8.29
N ASN A 5 0.10 8.93 8.05
CA ASN A 5 -0.46 8.01 7.07
C ASN A 5 -1.51 8.74 6.22
N GLU A 6 -1.41 8.61 4.89
CA GLU A 6 -2.31 9.26 3.92
C GLU A 6 -2.51 10.76 4.18
N VAL A 7 -1.40 11.43 4.52
CA VAL A 7 -1.36 12.84 4.92
C VAL A 7 -1.92 13.79 3.85
N ASP A 8 -1.98 13.31 2.63
CA ASP A 8 -2.47 14.00 1.44
C ASP A 8 -3.93 13.69 1.09
N LEU A 9 -4.59 12.83 1.86
CA LEU A 9 -5.98 12.46 1.62
C LEU A 9 -6.93 13.51 2.24
N LYS A 10 -7.67 14.22 1.36
CA LYS A 10 -8.63 15.26 1.77
C LYS A 10 -8.04 16.40 2.61
N TYR A 11 -6.74 16.65 2.50
CA TYR A 11 -6.15 17.78 3.21
C TYR A 11 -6.58 19.10 2.57
N THR A 12 -6.77 20.12 3.42
CA THR A 12 -7.08 21.50 3.01
C THR A 12 -6.00 22.49 3.47
N ASN A 13 -5.08 22.04 4.32
CA ASN A 13 -4.01 22.87 4.88
C ASN A 13 -2.65 22.41 4.35
N PHE A 14 -2.01 23.25 3.54
CA PHE A 14 -0.69 22.98 2.98
C PHE A 14 0.43 22.89 4.02
N LYS A 15 0.20 23.40 5.23
CA LYS A 15 1.16 23.26 6.34
C LYS A 15 1.46 21.82 6.75
N VAL A 16 0.68 20.86 6.27
CA VAL A 16 0.98 19.44 6.49
C VAL A 16 2.37 19.07 5.98
N TRP A 17 2.79 19.63 4.85
CA TRP A 17 4.10 19.37 4.28
C TRP A 17 5.23 19.99 5.11
N GLU A 18 5.04 21.22 5.59
CA GLU A 18 5.97 21.89 6.50
C GLU A 18 6.15 21.08 7.78
N THR A 19 5.05 20.59 8.37
CA THR A 19 5.10 19.77 9.59
C THR A 19 5.81 18.43 9.37
N ILE A 20 5.60 17.78 8.21
CA ILE A 20 6.32 16.55 7.88
C ILE A 20 7.83 16.81 7.80
N GLU A 21 8.22 17.90 7.15
CA GLU A 21 9.63 18.27 7.03
C GLU A 21 10.25 18.58 8.39
N GLU A 22 9.58 19.38 9.23
CA GLU A 22 10.03 19.69 10.60
C GLU A 22 10.25 18.42 11.42
N LEU A 23 9.30 17.47 11.36
CA LEU A 23 9.40 16.19 12.05
C LEU A 23 10.53 15.32 11.47
N ALA A 24 10.70 15.30 10.16
CA ALA A 24 11.76 14.53 9.53
C ALA A 24 13.15 15.07 9.93
N GLN A 25 13.32 16.39 9.95
CA GLN A 25 14.55 17.03 10.43
C GLN A 25 14.81 16.72 11.91
N PHE A 26 13.80 16.91 12.76
CA PHE A 26 13.91 16.58 14.17
C PHE A 26 14.33 15.13 14.42
N ILE A 27 13.74 14.18 13.67
CA ILE A 27 14.12 12.77 13.77
C ILE A 27 15.58 12.57 13.38
N LYS A 28 16.05 13.21 12.32
CA LYS A 28 17.45 13.12 11.89
C LYS A 28 18.44 13.68 12.92
N ASP A 29 18.02 14.69 13.68
CA ASP A 29 18.84 15.25 14.75
C ASP A 29 18.97 14.32 15.97
N VAL A 30 17.90 13.59 16.30
CA VAL A 30 17.87 12.71 17.49
C VAL A 30 18.19 11.25 17.19
N ASP A 31 17.96 10.80 15.96
CA ASP A 31 18.20 9.44 15.49
C ASP A 31 18.68 9.43 14.02
N PRO A 32 19.93 9.84 13.78
CA PRO A 32 20.47 9.98 12.42
C PRO A 32 20.69 8.66 11.68
N ASN A 33 20.60 7.52 12.38
CA ASN A 33 20.89 6.21 11.81
C ASN A 33 19.67 5.52 11.17
N HIS A 34 18.46 6.04 11.38
CA HIS A 34 17.25 5.45 10.82
C HIS A 34 16.57 6.40 9.81
N PRO A 35 16.11 5.86 8.67
CA PRO A 35 15.45 6.66 7.64
C PRO A 35 14.07 7.15 8.11
N THR A 36 13.65 8.27 7.52
CA THR A 36 12.32 8.85 7.68
C THR A 36 11.44 8.49 6.49
N MET A 37 10.15 8.24 6.75
CA MET A 37 9.15 7.92 5.73
C MET A 37 7.85 8.68 6.01
N THR A 38 7.19 9.18 4.97
CA THR A 38 5.78 9.58 5.04
C THR A 38 4.96 8.80 4.03
N VAL A 39 3.65 8.65 4.27
CA VAL A 39 2.77 7.79 3.47
C VAL A 39 1.74 8.61 2.73
N LEU A 40 1.65 8.39 1.41
CA LEU A 40 0.69 9.04 0.52
C LEU A 40 -0.40 8.06 0.05
N ALA A 41 -1.62 8.57 -0.13
CA ALA A 41 -2.72 7.86 -0.77
C ALA A 41 -2.54 7.86 -2.30
N GLY A 42 -1.71 6.95 -2.81
CA GLY A 42 -1.32 6.90 -4.22
C GLY A 42 -0.38 8.04 -4.64
N MET A 43 0.09 8.00 -5.89
CA MET A 43 1.05 8.95 -6.44
C MET A 43 0.54 9.61 -7.72
N ASN A 44 0.61 10.94 -7.78
CA ASN A 44 0.39 11.74 -8.98
C ASN A 44 1.38 12.91 -9.06
N SER A 45 1.34 13.69 -10.13
CA SER A 45 2.29 14.79 -10.35
C SER A 45 2.25 15.88 -9.28
N ALA A 46 1.06 16.24 -8.80
CA ALA A 46 0.92 17.28 -7.78
C ALA A 46 1.51 16.83 -6.43
N LYS A 47 1.23 15.60 -6.01
CA LYS A 47 1.80 15.00 -4.79
C LYS A 47 3.32 14.85 -4.89
N ALA A 48 3.82 14.39 -6.04
CA ALA A 48 5.25 14.29 -6.29
C ALA A 48 5.96 15.64 -6.18
N PHE A 49 5.35 16.67 -6.74
CA PHE A 49 5.87 18.03 -6.61
C PHE A 49 5.90 18.46 -5.14
N GLN A 50 4.79 18.35 -4.42
CA GLN A 50 4.69 18.76 -3.02
C GLN A 50 5.73 18.08 -2.14
N ILE A 51 5.85 16.76 -2.21
CA ILE A 51 6.78 16.01 -1.35
C ILE A 51 8.25 16.34 -1.67
N LYS A 52 8.59 16.55 -2.94
CA LYS A 52 9.95 16.88 -3.36
C LYS A 52 10.37 18.28 -2.94
N GLU A 53 9.49 19.26 -3.12
CA GLU A 53 9.80 20.65 -2.83
C GLU A 53 9.73 20.97 -1.33
N ASN A 54 8.80 20.36 -0.60
CA ASN A 54 8.53 20.76 0.78
C ASN A 54 9.04 19.75 1.83
N CYS A 55 9.43 18.53 1.44
CA CYS A 55 9.86 17.50 2.38
C CYS A 55 11.19 16.83 1.94
N PRO A 56 12.25 17.60 1.69
CA PRO A 56 13.53 17.04 1.23
C PRO A 56 14.20 16.11 2.23
N SER A 57 13.89 16.22 3.53
CA SER A 57 14.44 15.37 4.59
C SER A 57 13.76 14.00 4.69
N VAL A 58 12.66 13.76 3.97
CA VAL A 58 12.06 12.43 3.86
C VAL A 58 12.91 11.54 2.97
N ASP A 59 13.32 10.39 3.51
CA ASP A 59 14.24 9.46 2.82
C ASP A 59 13.49 8.44 1.98
N VAL A 60 12.36 7.94 2.46
CA VAL A 60 11.57 6.88 1.83
C VAL A 60 10.13 7.35 1.65
N LEU A 61 9.51 7.03 0.54
CA LEU A 61 8.11 7.33 0.31
C LEU A 61 7.26 6.07 0.53
N GLY A 62 6.31 6.13 1.47
CA GLY A 62 5.25 5.14 1.60
C GLY A 62 4.12 5.44 0.61
N ILE A 63 3.59 4.42 -0.05
CA ILE A 63 2.47 4.54 -0.98
C ILE A 63 1.38 3.53 -0.61
N ASN A 64 0.20 4.03 -0.23
CA ASN A 64 -0.99 3.21 -0.14
C ASN A 64 -1.65 3.14 -1.52
N ALA A 65 -1.73 1.95 -2.11
CA ALA A 65 -2.22 1.79 -3.46
C ALA A 65 -2.99 0.47 -3.64
N TYR A 66 -4.27 0.54 -3.92
CA TYR A 66 -5.13 -0.60 -4.20
C TYR A 66 -5.22 -0.84 -5.72
N GLY A 67 -6.26 -0.40 -6.42
CA GLY A 67 -6.28 -0.48 -7.87
C GLY A 67 -5.23 0.39 -8.55
N SER A 68 -4.87 1.50 -7.93
CA SER A 68 -3.81 2.40 -8.42
C SER A 68 -2.40 1.80 -8.39
N ILE A 69 -2.18 0.67 -7.71
CA ILE A 69 -0.88 -0.02 -7.67
C ILE A 69 -0.37 -0.38 -9.07
N GLU A 70 -1.29 -0.65 -10.00
CA GLU A 70 -0.97 -0.96 -11.41
C GLU A 70 -0.11 0.14 -12.08
N ARG A 71 -0.13 1.36 -11.52
CA ARG A 71 0.61 2.51 -12.04
C ARG A 71 1.71 3.00 -11.10
N THR A 72 1.83 2.45 -9.91
CA THR A 72 2.77 2.97 -8.90
C THR A 72 4.22 2.97 -9.37
N PRO A 73 4.81 1.88 -9.88
CA PRO A 73 6.19 1.88 -10.35
C PRO A 73 6.42 2.88 -11.49
N ILE A 74 5.45 2.98 -12.41
CA ILE A 74 5.51 3.91 -13.53
C ILE A 74 5.46 5.36 -13.05
N ASN A 75 4.58 5.67 -12.11
CA ASN A 75 4.39 7.03 -11.59
C ASN A 75 5.60 7.49 -10.76
N ILE A 76 6.21 6.62 -9.97
CA ILE A 76 7.43 6.90 -9.20
C ILE A 76 8.54 7.39 -10.13
N ARG A 77 8.77 6.69 -11.24
CA ARG A 77 9.76 7.07 -12.27
C ARG A 77 9.34 8.30 -13.05
N LYS A 78 8.12 8.31 -13.56
CA LYS A 78 7.58 9.42 -14.37
C LYS A 78 7.63 10.77 -13.66
N PHE A 79 7.35 10.78 -12.36
CA PHE A 79 7.38 12.01 -11.57
C PHE A 79 8.72 12.26 -10.88
N ASN A 80 9.71 11.41 -11.19
CA ASN A 80 11.10 11.57 -10.75
C ASN A 80 11.20 11.73 -9.22
N TRP A 81 10.64 10.78 -8.47
CA TRP A 81 10.82 10.77 -7.02
C TRP A 81 12.31 10.65 -6.65
N GLY A 82 13.06 9.78 -7.33
CA GLY A 82 14.52 9.68 -7.25
C GLY A 82 15.07 9.04 -5.97
N LYS A 83 14.22 8.68 -5.00
CA LYS A 83 14.57 7.99 -3.75
C LYS A 83 13.80 6.67 -3.66
N PRO A 84 14.13 5.80 -2.69
CA PRO A 84 13.37 4.55 -2.46
C PRO A 84 11.90 4.80 -2.08
N TYR A 85 11.06 3.78 -2.34
CA TYR A 85 9.70 3.75 -1.84
C TYR A 85 9.31 2.38 -1.30
N VAL A 86 8.26 2.35 -0.48
CA VAL A 86 7.62 1.14 0.05
C VAL A 86 6.14 1.19 -0.31
N VAL A 87 5.55 0.10 -0.74
CA VAL A 87 4.10 -0.01 -0.88
C VAL A 87 3.53 -0.34 0.50
N THR A 88 3.07 0.69 1.22
CA THR A 88 2.69 0.60 2.63
C THR A 88 1.30 0.02 2.87
N GLU A 89 0.41 0.11 1.91
CA GLU A 89 -0.85 -0.63 1.87
C GLU A 89 -1.16 -1.05 0.44
N TRP A 90 -1.44 -2.33 0.26
CA TRP A 90 -1.90 -2.86 -1.03
C TRP A 90 -2.70 -4.14 -0.83
N GLY A 91 -3.40 -4.55 -1.86
CA GLY A 91 -4.19 -5.78 -1.83
C GLY A 91 -5.06 -5.88 -3.07
N VAL A 92 -6.33 -6.16 -2.88
CA VAL A 92 -7.34 -6.14 -3.95
C VAL A 92 -7.86 -4.72 -4.18
N ASN A 93 -8.63 -4.51 -5.25
CA ASN A 93 -9.31 -3.23 -5.43
C ASN A 93 -10.21 -2.93 -4.24
N GLY A 94 -10.18 -1.67 -3.79
CA GLY A 94 -11.01 -1.23 -2.68
C GLY A 94 -12.51 -1.19 -3.01
N PRO A 95 -13.40 -1.15 -2.00
CA PRO A 95 -14.83 -1.02 -2.22
C PRO A 95 -15.21 0.23 -3.02
N PHE A 96 -14.41 1.30 -2.90
CA PHE A 96 -14.59 2.55 -3.64
C PHE A 96 -14.32 2.41 -5.15
N GLU A 97 -13.58 1.38 -5.58
CA GLU A 97 -13.28 1.06 -6.97
C GLU A 97 -14.23 0.00 -7.56
N ALA A 98 -15.02 -0.66 -6.71
CA ALA A 98 -15.83 -1.80 -7.10
C ALA A 98 -17.11 -1.39 -7.84
N LYS A 99 -17.55 -2.23 -8.78
CA LYS A 99 -18.86 -2.13 -9.41
C LYS A 99 -19.96 -2.28 -8.37
N THR A 100 -21.12 -1.68 -8.65
CA THR A 100 -22.30 -1.77 -7.79
C THR A 100 -23.39 -2.63 -8.43
N THR A 101 -24.25 -3.19 -7.61
CA THR A 101 -25.54 -3.76 -8.03
C THR A 101 -26.54 -2.64 -8.41
N ALA A 102 -27.70 -3.03 -8.95
CA ALA A 102 -28.78 -2.08 -9.24
C ALA A 102 -29.28 -1.36 -7.98
N TRP A 103 -29.19 -1.98 -6.82
CA TRP A 103 -29.54 -1.40 -5.50
C TRP A 103 -28.33 -0.78 -4.78
N LYS A 104 -27.26 -0.45 -5.52
CA LYS A 104 -26.06 0.28 -5.04
C LYS A 104 -25.18 -0.47 -4.01
N ALA A 105 -25.36 -1.76 -3.79
CA ALA A 105 -24.42 -2.55 -3.00
C ALA A 105 -23.12 -2.79 -3.78
N LYS A 106 -21.99 -2.73 -3.09
CA LYS A 106 -20.67 -3.03 -3.70
C LYS A 106 -20.56 -4.52 -3.99
N ARG A 107 -20.01 -4.86 -5.15
CA ARG A 107 -19.78 -6.26 -5.58
C ARG A 107 -18.39 -6.70 -5.18
N GLU A 108 -18.31 -7.47 -4.12
CA GLU A 108 -17.05 -8.08 -3.70
C GLU A 108 -16.67 -9.23 -4.64
N PRO A 109 -15.41 -9.30 -5.11
CA PRO A 109 -14.93 -10.46 -5.87
C PRO A 109 -14.83 -11.71 -5.00
N PRO A 110 -14.99 -12.92 -5.56
CA PRO A 110 -14.71 -14.17 -4.84
C PRO A 110 -13.28 -14.25 -4.30
N ASN A 111 -13.04 -15.03 -3.25
CA ASN A 111 -11.73 -15.14 -2.61
C ASN A 111 -10.62 -15.59 -3.55
N GLY A 112 -10.85 -16.61 -4.38
CA GLY A 112 -9.87 -17.05 -5.38
C GLY A 112 -9.48 -15.96 -6.38
N VAL A 113 -10.43 -15.11 -6.81
CA VAL A 113 -10.15 -13.94 -7.67
C VAL A 113 -9.29 -12.91 -6.92
N LYS A 114 -9.59 -12.67 -5.66
CA LYS A 114 -8.81 -11.75 -4.81
C LYS A 114 -7.39 -12.27 -4.57
N ALA A 115 -7.23 -13.57 -4.36
CA ALA A 115 -5.95 -14.24 -4.19
C ALA A 115 -5.10 -14.14 -5.47
N ALA A 116 -5.66 -14.48 -6.63
CA ALA A 116 -4.97 -14.36 -7.90
C ALA A 116 -4.54 -12.90 -8.20
N GLN A 117 -5.36 -11.92 -7.85
CA GLN A 117 -5.02 -10.51 -8.01
C GLN A 117 -3.84 -10.09 -7.12
N ARG A 118 -3.77 -10.58 -5.87
CA ARG A 118 -2.62 -10.34 -4.98
C ARG A 118 -1.34 -10.95 -5.54
N LEU A 119 -1.39 -12.22 -5.95
CA LEU A 119 -0.23 -12.91 -6.53
C LEU A 119 0.35 -12.13 -7.71
N ARG A 120 -0.49 -11.79 -8.69
CA ARG A 120 -0.06 -11.05 -9.87
C ARG A 120 0.54 -9.70 -9.50
N ARG A 121 -0.10 -8.93 -8.62
CA ARG A 121 0.38 -7.62 -8.20
C ARG A 121 1.72 -7.69 -7.47
N TYR A 122 1.88 -8.67 -6.61
CA TYR A 122 3.16 -8.87 -5.95
C TYR A 122 4.28 -9.14 -6.95
N GLN A 123 4.09 -10.11 -7.81
CA GLN A 123 5.11 -10.53 -8.78
C GLN A 123 5.42 -9.45 -9.82
N GLU A 124 4.40 -8.86 -10.43
CA GLU A 124 4.60 -7.93 -11.54
C GLU A 124 5.00 -6.52 -11.10
N LEU A 125 4.55 -6.05 -9.94
CA LEU A 125 4.61 -4.63 -9.56
C LEU A 125 5.49 -4.34 -8.33
N ILE A 126 5.70 -5.33 -7.46
CA ILE A 126 6.48 -5.18 -6.24
C ILE A 126 7.83 -5.88 -6.40
N GLU A 127 7.81 -7.18 -6.62
CA GLU A 127 9.00 -8.01 -6.73
C GLU A 127 9.89 -7.63 -7.91
N ASN A 128 9.28 -7.26 -9.03
CA ASN A 128 10.02 -6.85 -10.24
C ASN A 128 10.60 -5.43 -10.17
N ASP A 129 10.18 -4.59 -9.23
CA ASP A 129 10.71 -3.23 -9.08
C ASP A 129 11.91 -3.19 -8.13
N VAL A 130 12.98 -3.90 -8.48
CA VAL A 130 14.20 -4.04 -7.67
C VAL A 130 15.02 -2.76 -7.55
N GLU A 131 14.76 -1.75 -8.39
CA GLU A 131 15.57 -0.53 -8.40
C GLU A 131 15.20 0.44 -7.30
N GLN A 132 13.89 0.60 -7.01
CA GLN A 132 13.42 1.63 -6.08
C GLN A 132 12.44 1.11 -5.02
N CYS A 133 11.74 -0.02 -5.25
CA CYS A 133 10.81 -0.60 -4.29
C CYS A 133 11.56 -1.41 -3.23
N LEU A 134 11.53 -0.96 -1.98
CA LEU A 134 12.16 -1.68 -0.86
C LEU A 134 11.31 -2.86 -0.36
N GLY A 135 10.06 -2.96 -0.79
CA GLY A 135 9.12 -4.00 -0.39
C GLY A 135 7.73 -3.48 -0.13
N SER A 136 6.91 -4.27 0.58
CA SER A 136 5.50 -3.94 0.74
C SER A 136 4.86 -4.53 1.98
N TYR A 137 3.75 -3.92 2.42
CA TYR A 137 2.86 -4.40 3.47
C TYR A 137 1.47 -4.66 2.90
N CYS A 138 1.07 -5.93 2.82
CA CYS A 138 -0.25 -6.29 2.31
C CYS A 138 -1.35 -5.95 3.31
N PHE A 139 -2.37 -5.26 2.86
CA PHE A 139 -3.53 -4.91 3.66
C PHE A 139 -4.64 -5.96 3.46
N LEU A 140 -5.18 -6.66 4.51
CA LEU A 140 -4.65 -6.51 5.87
C LEU A 140 -4.47 -7.90 6.50
N TRP A 141 -3.49 -8.04 7.36
CA TRP A 141 -3.32 -9.20 8.23
C TRP A 141 -4.39 -9.18 9.33
N GLY A 142 -5.37 -10.06 9.22
CA GLY A 142 -6.51 -10.10 10.12
C GLY A 142 -7.85 -9.90 9.40
N GLN A 143 -8.84 -9.36 10.09
CA GLN A 143 -10.19 -9.12 9.62
C GLN A 143 -10.64 -7.70 9.98
N LYS A 144 -11.29 -7.01 9.04
CA LYS A 144 -11.85 -5.68 9.21
C LYS A 144 -13.12 -5.51 8.38
N GLN A 145 -14.12 -4.86 8.93
CA GLN A 145 -15.35 -4.52 8.22
C GLN A 145 -15.10 -3.31 7.31
N GLU A 146 -15.00 -3.56 6.00
CA GLU A 146 -14.98 -2.51 4.96
C GLU A 146 -15.91 -2.89 3.81
N SER A 147 -17.12 -2.39 3.80
CA SER A 147 -18.28 -2.87 3.02
C SER A 147 -18.72 -4.28 3.40
N THR A 148 -17.80 -5.23 3.41
CA THR A 148 -17.99 -6.59 3.93
C THR A 148 -16.88 -6.92 4.92
N ALA A 149 -17.04 -7.99 5.68
CA ALA A 149 -16.02 -8.44 6.63
C ALA A 149 -14.82 -9.12 5.95
N THR A 150 -14.98 -9.53 4.69
CA THR A 150 -14.01 -10.32 3.94
C THR A 150 -13.32 -9.55 2.81
N TRP A 151 -13.61 -8.23 2.65
CA TRP A 151 -13.12 -7.48 1.50
C TRP A 151 -11.59 -7.51 1.38
N HIS A 152 -10.90 -7.10 2.43
CA HIS A 152 -9.44 -7.06 2.48
C HIS A 152 -8.82 -8.12 3.39
N GLY A 153 -9.61 -8.68 4.31
CA GLY A 153 -9.11 -9.59 5.33
C GLY A 153 -8.44 -10.84 4.77
N MET A 154 -7.30 -11.20 5.34
CA MET A 154 -6.65 -12.48 5.08
C MET A 154 -7.24 -13.58 5.93
N PHE A 155 -7.95 -13.22 6.98
CA PHE A 155 -8.65 -14.15 7.88
C PHE A 155 -10.12 -13.75 7.99
N VAL A 156 -10.98 -14.73 8.23
CA VAL A 156 -12.36 -14.49 8.63
C VAL A 156 -12.45 -14.31 10.15
N ARG A 157 -13.65 -13.96 10.65
CA ARG A 157 -13.84 -13.55 12.05
C ARG A 157 -13.39 -14.57 13.09
N ASP A 158 -13.50 -15.86 12.78
CA ASP A 158 -13.09 -16.97 13.65
C ASP A 158 -11.60 -17.32 13.56
N GLY A 159 -10.84 -16.57 12.75
CA GLY A 159 -9.41 -16.79 12.55
C GLY A 159 -9.05 -17.78 11.46
N CYS A 160 -10.02 -18.35 10.74
CA CYS A 160 -9.73 -19.22 9.61
C CYS A 160 -9.08 -18.43 8.47
N PRO A 161 -8.02 -18.96 7.84
CA PRO A 161 -7.36 -18.30 6.72
C PRO A 161 -8.23 -18.30 5.46
N THR A 162 -8.09 -17.26 4.64
CA THR A 162 -8.58 -17.24 3.27
C THR A 162 -7.44 -17.59 2.30
N ASP A 163 -7.76 -17.83 1.01
CA ASP A 163 -6.78 -18.07 -0.05
C ASP A 163 -5.67 -16.99 -0.11
N ALA A 164 -5.93 -15.81 0.45
CA ALA A 164 -4.96 -14.74 0.53
C ALA A 164 -3.75 -15.08 1.40
N VAL A 165 -3.92 -15.89 2.46
CA VAL A 165 -2.83 -16.33 3.33
C VAL A 165 -1.87 -17.23 2.57
N ASP A 166 -2.39 -18.19 1.81
CA ASP A 166 -1.57 -19.10 1.00
C ASP A 166 -0.76 -18.35 -0.06
N VAL A 167 -1.40 -17.40 -0.73
CA VAL A 167 -0.74 -16.54 -1.71
C VAL A 167 0.34 -15.69 -1.07
N MET A 168 0.07 -15.05 0.06
CA MET A 168 1.08 -14.23 0.73
C MET A 168 2.21 -15.05 1.33
N HIS A 169 1.91 -16.27 1.81
CA HIS A 169 2.96 -17.23 2.18
C HIS A 169 3.91 -17.47 0.99
N TYR A 170 3.36 -17.81 -0.17
CA TYR A 170 4.15 -18.01 -1.38
C TYR A 170 4.94 -16.75 -1.78
N CYS A 171 4.31 -15.58 -1.76
CA CYS A 171 4.95 -14.32 -2.11
C CYS A 171 6.17 -13.99 -1.23
N TRP A 172 6.12 -14.36 0.05
CA TRP A 172 7.18 -14.02 1.02
C TRP A 172 8.24 -15.11 1.19
N SER A 173 7.88 -16.39 0.97
CA SER A 173 8.80 -17.52 1.16
C SER A 173 9.33 -18.14 -0.14
N GLY A 174 8.64 -17.91 -1.26
CA GLY A 174 8.88 -18.62 -2.51
C GLY A 174 8.27 -20.01 -2.59
N GLU A 175 7.64 -20.49 -1.52
CA GLU A 175 7.09 -21.84 -1.40
C GLU A 175 5.59 -21.81 -1.11
N TRP A 176 4.84 -22.72 -1.73
CA TRP A 176 3.44 -22.89 -1.41
C TRP A 176 3.26 -23.70 -0.12
N PRO A 177 2.30 -23.36 0.75
CA PRO A 177 2.03 -24.18 1.92
C PRO A 177 1.55 -25.58 1.51
N GLU A 178 1.94 -26.60 2.30
CA GLU A 178 1.56 -28.01 2.05
C GLU A 178 0.04 -28.23 2.05
N ASN A 179 -0.65 -27.59 2.99
CA ASN A 179 -2.11 -27.66 3.13
C ASN A 179 -2.71 -26.33 2.72
N ARG A 180 -3.14 -26.23 1.47
CA ARG A 180 -3.82 -25.03 1.00
C ARG A 180 -5.26 -24.95 1.49
N ALA A 181 -5.74 -23.75 1.77
CA ALA A 181 -7.16 -23.51 1.96
C ALA A 181 -7.92 -24.02 0.72
N ALA A 182 -8.98 -24.78 0.94
CA ALA A 182 -9.81 -25.26 -0.17
C ALA A 182 -10.50 -24.07 -0.83
N SER A 183 -10.24 -23.87 -2.11
CA SER A 183 -10.86 -22.83 -2.96
C SER A 183 -12.30 -23.21 -3.33
#